data_2ce783ca62ed0162f81f6a69721a76cc
#
_entry.id   2ce783ca62ed0162f81f6a69721a76cc
#
_cell.length_a   1.000
_cell.length_b   1.000
_cell.length_c   1.000
_cell.angle_alpha   90.00
_cell.angle_beta   90.00
_cell.angle_gamma   90.00
#
_symmetry.space_group_name_H-M   'P 1'
#
loop_
_entity.id
_entity.type
_entity.pdbx_description
1 polymer ?
#
loop_
_entity_poly.entity_id
_entity_poly.type
_entity_poly.pdbx_seq_one_letter_code
_entity_poly.pdbx_strand_id
1 'polypeptide(L)'
;RLVGSEMCIRDSYKNYLLHAPFILRVIALALIIVVLARPQSTNKWQNSEIEGIDIMLAIDVSTSMLAEDLKPNRLEAAKDVAAEFINGRPNDNIGITLFAGETFTQCPLTVDHAVLLDMIHNIKCGLIEDGTAVGMGVANAVTRLKDSKAKSKVIILLTDGTNNKGDISPLTAAEIAKSFGIRVYTIGVGTNGMAPYPYPVGNTVQYINMPVEIDEKT
;
A
#
# COMPACT_ATOMS: atom_id res chain seq x y z
N ARG A 1 63.09 -3.36 -71.54
CA ARG A 1 61.66 -3.14 -71.90
C ARG A 1 60.74 -3.93 -70.93
N LEU A 2 60.46 -3.36 -69.82
CA LEU A 2 59.32 -3.73 -68.96
C LEU A 2 58.87 -2.45 -68.23
N VAL A 3 58.14 -1.66 -68.94
CA VAL A 3 57.41 -0.52 -68.38
C VAL A 3 55.96 -0.81 -68.68
N GLY A 4 55.20 -1.13 -67.67
CA GLY A 4 53.76 -1.31 -67.92
C GLY A 4 52.91 -2.01 -66.82
N SER A 5 53.41 -2.34 -65.62
CA SER A 5 52.60 -3.01 -64.64
C SER A 5 52.35 -2.24 -63.34
N GLU A 6 52.97 -1.11 -63.15
CA GLU A 6 52.75 -0.35 -61.86
C GLU A 6 51.68 0.74 -61.95
N MET A 7 51.12 1.01 -63.13
CA MET A 7 50.17 2.08 -63.27
C MET A 7 48.69 1.74 -63.04
N CYS A 8 48.37 0.43 -63.06
CA CYS A 8 46.95 -0.01 -62.84
C CYS A 8 46.51 -0.15 -61.39
N ILE A 9 47.45 -0.32 -60.47
CA ILE A 9 47.09 -0.54 -59.02
C ILE A 9 46.87 0.82 -58.32
N ARG A 10 47.53 1.86 -58.82
CA ARG A 10 47.46 3.19 -58.20
C ARG A 10 46.17 3.97 -58.54
N ASP A 11 45.55 3.66 -59.66
CA ASP A 11 44.26 4.30 -60.05
C ASP A 11 43.03 3.66 -59.35
N SER A 12 43.09 2.38 -59.06
CA SER A 12 42.00 1.70 -58.33
C SER A 12 41.80 2.24 -56.91
N TYR A 13 42.86 2.60 -56.19
CA TYR A 13 42.79 3.19 -54.88
C TYR A 13 42.21 4.61 -54.86
N LYS A 14 42.57 5.42 -55.85
CA LYS A 14 42.05 6.80 -56.00
C LYS A 14 40.55 6.81 -56.31
N ASN A 15 40.05 5.86 -57.09
CA ASN A 15 38.61 5.74 -57.36
C ASN A 15 37.81 5.36 -56.12
N TYR A 16 38.33 4.52 -55.23
CA TYR A 16 37.70 4.23 -53.93
C TYR A 16 37.67 5.46 -53.03
N LEU A 17 38.72 6.25 -52.98
CA LEU A 17 38.79 7.48 -52.19
C LEU A 17 37.83 8.57 -52.69
N LEU A 18 37.49 8.59 -53.98
CA LEU A 18 36.50 9.53 -54.52
C LEU A 18 35.07 9.22 -54.04
N HIS A 19 34.76 7.97 -53.80
CA HIS A 19 33.42 7.55 -53.29
C HIS A 19 33.33 7.52 -51.77
N ALA A 20 34.44 7.57 -51.04
CA ALA A 20 34.49 7.54 -49.57
C ALA A 20 33.63 8.63 -48.91
N PRO A 21 33.68 9.93 -49.35
CA PRO A 21 32.86 10.97 -48.74
C PRO A 21 31.36 10.78 -48.98
N PHE A 22 30.99 10.17 -50.11
CA PHE A 22 29.57 9.86 -50.38
C PHE A 22 29.07 8.74 -49.47
N ILE A 23 29.84 7.67 -49.31
CA ILE A 23 29.53 6.55 -48.43
C ILE A 23 29.42 7.04 -46.96
N LEU A 24 30.34 7.91 -46.53
CA LEU A 24 30.33 8.47 -45.17
C LEU A 24 29.07 9.32 -44.91
N ARG A 25 28.63 10.10 -45.91
CA ARG A 25 27.36 10.85 -45.81
C ARG A 25 26.14 9.95 -45.68
N VAL A 26 26.08 8.87 -46.47
CA VAL A 26 24.97 7.91 -46.40
C VAL A 26 24.93 7.22 -45.02
N ILE A 27 26.08 6.81 -44.49
CA ILE A 27 26.19 6.22 -43.15
C ILE A 27 25.75 7.23 -42.08
N ALA A 28 26.22 8.49 -42.18
CA ALA A 28 25.83 9.52 -41.21
C ALA A 28 24.30 9.76 -41.23
N LEU A 29 23.70 9.79 -42.42
CA LEU A 29 22.26 9.98 -42.59
C LEU A 29 21.47 8.79 -42.03
N ALA A 30 21.94 7.56 -42.25
CA ALA A 30 21.35 6.35 -41.66
C ALA A 30 21.42 6.36 -40.13
N LEU A 31 22.55 6.76 -39.55
CA LEU A 31 22.71 6.90 -38.11
C LEU A 31 21.78 7.96 -37.52
N ILE A 32 21.59 9.08 -38.19
CA ILE A 32 20.63 10.12 -37.76
C ILE A 32 19.20 9.57 -37.75
N ILE A 33 18.81 8.81 -38.78
CA ILE A 33 17.48 8.18 -38.85
C ILE A 33 17.30 7.21 -37.70
N VAL A 34 18.29 6.39 -37.35
CA VAL A 34 18.24 5.46 -36.23
C VAL A 34 18.13 6.20 -34.90
N VAL A 35 18.84 7.31 -34.73
CA VAL A 35 18.73 8.15 -33.49
C VAL A 35 17.37 8.81 -33.40
N LEU A 36 16.82 9.32 -34.53
CA LEU A 36 15.46 9.90 -34.55
C LEU A 36 14.36 8.86 -34.32
N ALA A 37 14.55 7.64 -34.79
CA ALA A 37 13.62 6.54 -34.57
C ALA A 37 13.51 6.14 -33.09
N ARG A 38 14.43 6.60 -32.19
CA ARG A 38 14.44 6.31 -30.75
C ARG A 38 14.01 4.86 -30.47
N PRO A 39 14.78 3.83 -30.86
CA PRO A 39 14.42 2.46 -30.55
C PRO A 39 14.37 2.32 -29.02
N GLN A 40 13.18 2.46 -28.45
CA GLN A 40 12.97 2.19 -27.03
C GLN A 40 12.79 0.70 -26.90
N SER A 41 13.75 0.08 -26.25
CA SER A 41 13.54 -1.25 -25.68
C SER A 41 12.51 -1.10 -24.55
N THR A 42 11.25 -1.23 -24.89
CA THR A 42 10.24 -1.48 -23.85
C THR A 42 10.56 -2.86 -23.29
N ASN A 43 11.30 -2.91 -22.19
CA ASN A 43 11.16 -4.02 -21.30
C ASN A 43 9.67 -4.02 -20.93
N LYS A 44 8.87 -4.79 -21.63
CA LYS A 44 7.61 -5.26 -21.08
C LYS A 44 8.03 -6.02 -19.82
N TRP A 45 7.98 -5.32 -18.67
CA TRP A 45 7.77 -6.01 -17.43
C TRP A 45 6.57 -6.90 -17.75
N GLN A 46 6.82 -8.16 -18.02
CA GLN A 46 5.76 -9.14 -17.86
C GLN A 46 5.36 -8.95 -16.40
N ASN A 47 4.28 -8.16 -16.21
CA ASN A 47 3.47 -8.35 -15.04
C ASN A 47 3.07 -9.82 -15.14
N SER A 48 3.88 -10.71 -14.60
CA SER A 48 3.35 -11.94 -14.07
C SER A 48 2.32 -11.39 -13.09
N GLU A 49 1.06 -11.48 -13.47
CA GLU A 49 -0.04 -11.28 -12.55
C GLU A 49 0.14 -12.36 -11.48
N ILE A 50 1.02 -12.10 -10.53
CA ILE A 50 0.98 -12.76 -9.24
C ILE A 50 -0.37 -12.26 -8.74
N GLU A 51 -1.37 -13.13 -8.77
CA GLU A 51 -2.72 -12.83 -8.31
C GLU A 51 -2.63 -12.52 -6.82
N GLY A 52 -2.25 -11.28 -6.50
CA GLY A 52 -2.25 -10.76 -5.14
C GLY A 52 -3.69 -10.62 -4.64
N ILE A 53 -3.85 -10.66 -3.35
CA ILE A 53 -5.10 -10.36 -2.66
C ILE A 53 -5.13 -8.86 -2.37
N ASP A 54 -6.28 -8.22 -2.53
CA ASP A 54 -6.48 -6.85 -2.09
C ASP A 54 -7.01 -6.86 -0.65
N ILE A 55 -6.23 -6.26 0.23
CA ILE A 55 -6.47 -6.27 1.68
C ILE A 55 -6.61 -4.83 2.18
N MET A 56 -7.66 -4.56 2.95
CA MET A 56 -7.83 -3.29 3.64
C MET A 56 -7.73 -3.51 5.13
N LEU A 57 -6.74 -2.90 5.78
CA LEU A 57 -6.61 -2.88 7.23
C LEU A 57 -7.46 -1.74 7.77
N ALA A 58 -8.45 -2.04 8.59
CA ALA A 58 -9.26 -1.05 9.31
C ALA A 58 -8.80 -1.05 10.77
N ILE A 59 -8.12 0.02 11.19
CA ILE A 59 -7.49 0.14 12.51
C ILE A 59 -8.26 1.15 13.33
N ASP A 60 -8.65 0.72 14.51
CA ASP A 60 -9.26 1.56 15.54
C ASP A 60 -8.22 2.50 16.16
N VAL A 61 -8.52 3.79 16.19
CA VAL A 61 -7.68 4.84 16.80
C VAL A 61 -8.43 5.63 17.87
N SER A 62 -9.52 5.05 18.39
CA SER A 62 -10.28 5.60 19.52
C SER A 62 -9.45 5.67 20.80
N THR A 63 -9.90 6.46 21.76
CA THR A 63 -9.17 6.65 23.01
C THR A 63 -9.09 5.36 23.84
N SER A 64 -10.03 4.42 23.70
CA SER A 64 -9.97 3.10 24.37
C SER A 64 -8.71 2.31 23.98
N MET A 65 -8.16 2.54 22.79
CA MET A 65 -6.92 1.90 22.33
C MET A 65 -5.65 2.41 23.07
N LEU A 66 -5.78 3.40 23.94
CA LEU A 66 -4.69 3.83 24.84
C LEU A 66 -4.58 2.99 26.12
N ALA A 67 -5.52 2.08 26.37
CA ALA A 67 -5.45 1.19 27.52
C ALA A 67 -4.18 0.32 27.48
N GLU A 68 -3.55 0.13 28.65
CA GLU A 68 -2.28 -0.57 28.82
C GLU A 68 -2.45 -2.02 29.34
N ASP A 69 -3.52 -2.67 28.94
CA ASP A 69 -3.70 -4.12 29.16
C ASP A 69 -2.80 -4.96 28.22
N LEU A 70 -2.45 -4.39 27.06
CA LEU A 70 -1.36 -4.86 26.21
C LEU A 70 -0.21 -3.85 26.26
N LYS A 71 1.03 -4.32 26.26
CA LYS A 71 2.20 -3.41 26.36
C LYS A 71 2.72 -3.02 24.99
N PRO A 72 3.05 -1.73 24.75
CA PRO A 72 2.90 -0.61 25.70
C PRO A 72 1.44 -0.13 25.85
N ASN A 73 0.61 -0.27 24.84
CA ASN A 73 -0.83 -0.04 24.83
C ASN A 73 -1.46 -0.84 23.67
N ARG A 74 -2.80 -0.87 23.60
CA ARG A 74 -3.52 -1.61 22.56
C ARG A 74 -3.18 -1.13 21.14
N LEU A 75 -3.07 0.19 20.93
CA LEU A 75 -2.76 0.73 19.61
C LEU A 75 -1.38 0.29 19.11
N GLU A 76 -0.36 0.38 19.96
CA GLU A 76 0.99 -0.06 19.58
C GLU A 76 1.03 -1.58 19.32
N ALA A 77 0.34 -2.37 20.14
CA ALA A 77 0.21 -3.81 19.90
C ALA A 77 -0.50 -4.11 18.55
N ALA A 78 -1.55 -3.36 18.22
CA ALA A 78 -2.24 -3.49 16.94
C ALA A 78 -1.34 -3.11 15.75
N LYS A 79 -0.51 -2.06 15.90
CA LYS A 79 0.47 -1.67 14.89
C LYS A 79 1.54 -2.74 14.66
N ASP A 80 2.04 -3.34 15.73
CA ASP A 80 3.04 -4.40 15.63
C ASP A 80 2.48 -5.61 14.88
N VAL A 81 1.26 -6.05 15.21
CA VAL A 81 0.56 -7.14 14.51
C VAL A 81 0.31 -6.79 13.04
N ALA A 82 -0.13 -5.55 12.75
CA ALA A 82 -0.34 -5.10 11.38
C ALA A 82 0.97 -5.06 10.58
N ALA A 83 2.07 -4.60 11.20
CA ALA A 83 3.39 -4.56 10.56
C ALA A 83 3.93 -5.98 10.27
N GLU A 84 3.78 -6.92 11.21
CA GLU A 84 4.14 -8.32 11.01
C GLU A 84 3.33 -8.95 9.87
N PHE A 85 2.01 -8.68 9.85
CA PHE A 85 1.11 -9.14 8.80
C PHE A 85 1.53 -8.64 7.42
N ILE A 86 1.87 -7.35 7.28
CA ILE A 86 2.32 -6.74 6.01
C ILE A 86 3.64 -7.36 5.55
N ASN A 87 4.61 -7.53 6.46
CA ASN A 87 5.91 -8.13 6.14
C ASN A 87 5.80 -9.57 5.62
N GLY A 88 4.79 -10.31 6.08
CA GLY A 88 4.53 -11.68 5.62
C GLY A 88 3.90 -11.79 4.22
N ARG A 89 3.55 -10.67 3.56
CA ARG A 89 2.73 -10.66 2.33
C ARG A 89 3.29 -9.77 1.21
N PRO A 90 4.46 -10.06 0.67
CA PRO A 90 5.18 -9.17 -0.25
C PRO A 90 4.47 -8.90 -1.58
N ASN A 91 3.47 -9.69 -1.95
CA ASN A 91 2.81 -9.63 -3.26
C ASN A 91 1.37 -9.11 -3.20
N ASP A 92 0.82 -8.87 -2.01
CA ASP A 92 -0.55 -8.42 -1.84
C ASP A 92 -0.64 -6.89 -1.90
N ASN A 93 -1.76 -6.36 -2.43
CA ASN A 93 -2.08 -4.96 -2.33
C ASN A 93 -2.70 -4.68 -0.96
N ILE A 94 -2.08 -3.83 -0.19
CA ILE A 94 -2.57 -3.52 1.15
C ILE A 94 -2.87 -2.02 1.26
N GLY A 95 -3.98 -1.66 1.89
CA GLY A 95 -4.35 -0.29 2.21
C GLY A 95 -4.72 -0.16 3.68
N ILE A 96 -4.78 1.06 4.18
CA ILE A 96 -5.06 1.37 5.59
C ILE A 96 -6.21 2.37 5.68
N THR A 97 -7.21 2.01 6.45
CA THR A 97 -8.30 2.89 6.90
C THR A 97 -8.23 3.02 8.40
N LEU A 98 -8.31 4.24 8.90
CA LEU A 98 -8.41 4.52 10.33
C LEU A 98 -9.85 4.90 10.66
N PHE A 99 -10.30 4.51 11.84
CA PHE A 99 -11.60 4.90 12.33
C PHE A 99 -11.59 5.14 13.84
N ALA A 100 -12.43 6.07 14.27
CA ALA A 100 -12.80 6.38 15.64
C ALA A 100 -14.26 6.87 15.60
N GLY A 101 -14.60 8.06 16.04
CA GLY A 101 -15.94 8.66 15.82
C GLY A 101 -16.26 8.90 14.35
N GLU A 102 -15.22 9.14 13.54
CA GLU A 102 -15.27 9.27 12.09
C GLU A 102 -14.29 8.28 11.45
N THR A 103 -14.24 8.24 10.11
CA THR A 103 -13.37 7.34 9.39
C THR A 103 -12.68 8.04 8.21
N PHE A 104 -11.40 7.73 8.00
CA PHE A 104 -10.68 8.18 6.81
C PHE A 104 -9.70 7.14 6.30
N THR A 105 -9.34 7.26 5.03
CA THR A 105 -8.34 6.38 4.41
C THR A 105 -6.96 6.99 4.59
N GLN A 106 -6.10 6.34 5.37
CA GLN A 106 -4.73 6.73 5.59
C GLN A 106 -3.85 6.40 4.38
N CYS A 107 -4.04 5.22 3.81
CA CYS A 107 -3.34 4.78 2.62
C CYS A 107 -4.28 4.01 1.69
N PRO A 108 -4.38 4.36 0.40
CA PRO A 108 -5.07 3.53 -0.58
C PRO A 108 -4.32 2.21 -0.80
N LEU A 109 -4.93 1.27 -1.52
CA LEU A 109 -4.29 0.01 -1.89
C LEU A 109 -2.97 0.25 -2.62
N THR A 110 -1.90 -0.32 -2.12
CA THR A 110 -0.55 -0.22 -2.69
C THR A 110 0.25 -1.50 -2.46
N VAL A 111 1.23 -1.73 -3.32
CA VAL A 111 2.27 -2.77 -3.17
C VAL A 111 3.53 -2.24 -2.47
N ASP A 112 3.59 -0.94 -2.20
CA ASP A 112 4.73 -0.33 -1.50
C ASP A 112 4.58 -0.49 0.01
N HIS A 113 5.04 -1.62 0.51
CA HIS A 113 4.94 -1.97 1.92
C HIS A 113 5.86 -1.12 2.80
N ALA A 114 6.94 -0.53 2.25
CA ALA A 114 7.80 0.35 3.02
C ALA A 114 7.06 1.62 3.43
N VAL A 115 6.30 2.22 2.49
CA VAL A 115 5.45 3.38 2.77
C VAL A 115 4.34 3.02 3.76
N LEU A 116 3.72 1.83 3.62
CA LEU A 116 2.68 1.37 4.55
C LEU A 116 3.20 1.27 5.99
N LEU A 117 4.37 0.66 6.18
CA LEU A 117 4.99 0.50 7.50
C LEU A 117 5.31 1.86 8.14
N ASP A 118 5.85 2.80 7.36
CA ASP A 118 6.10 4.16 7.84
C ASP A 118 4.79 4.84 8.28
N MET A 119 3.73 4.71 7.47
CA MET A 119 2.42 5.27 7.82
C MET A 119 1.83 4.64 9.09
N ILE A 120 1.95 3.32 9.29
CA ILE A 120 1.49 2.62 10.50
C ILE A 120 2.22 3.15 11.74
N HIS A 121 3.53 3.27 11.69
CA HIS A 121 4.31 3.79 12.82
C HIS A 121 3.89 5.19 13.25
N ASN A 122 3.46 6.02 12.30
CA ASN A 122 3.05 7.41 12.56
C ASN A 122 1.59 7.55 13.02
N ILE A 123 0.79 6.47 13.08
CA ILE A 123 -0.58 6.50 13.60
C ILE A 123 -0.58 6.86 15.09
N LYS A 124 -1.49 7.74 15.49
CA LYS A 124 -1.69 8.16 16.89
C LYS A 124 -3.18 8.25 17.19
N CYS A 125 -3.56 7.96 18.43
CA CYS A 125 -4.91 8.30 18.91
C CYS A 125 -5.13 9.81 18.94
N GLY A 126 -6.38 10.25 18.79
CA GLY A 126 -6.75 11.66 18.84
C GLY A 126 -6.55 12.44 17.53
N LEU A 127 -6.27 11.76 16.42
CA LEU A 127 -6.26 12.36 15.08
C LEU A 127 -7.68 12.64 14.55
N ILE A 128 -8.66 11.91 15.06
CA ILE A 128 -10.06 11.93 14.66
C ILE A 128 -10.91 12.21 15.91
N GLU A 129 -12.13 12.71 15.71
CA GLU A 129 -13.10 12.86 16.80
C GLU A 129 -13.28 11.55 17.56
N ASP A 130 -13.29 11.63 18.89
CA ASP A 130 -13.36 10.45 19.76
C ASP A 130 -14.71 9.73 19.64
N GLY A 131 -14.64 8.43 19.83
CA GLY A 131 -15.76 7.49 19.70
C GLY A 131 -15.31 6.31 18.83
N THR A 132 -16.17 5.32 18.65
CA THR A 132 -15.86 4.11 17.88
C THR A 132 -17.02 3.79 16.95
N ALA A 133 -16.83 4.09 15.66
CA ALA A 133 -17.79 3.84 14.59
C ALA A 133 -17.34 2.66 13.72
N VAL A 134 -17.37 1.46 14.28
CA VAL A 134 -16.91 0.21 13.63
C VAL A 134 -17.57 0.01 12.27
N GLY A 135 -18.91 0.17 12.20
CA GLY A 135 -19.66 0.01 10.96
C GLY A 135 -19.22 0.99 9.86
N MET A 136 -18.89 2.23 10.23
CA MET A 136 -18.37 3.24 9.29
C MET A 136 -16.95 2.88 8.81
N GLY A 137 -16.11 2.37 9.72
CA GLY A 137 -14.76 1.87 9.38
C GLY A 137 -14.80 0.78 8.32
N VAL A 138 -15.65 -0.23 8.52
CA VAL A 138 -15.87 -1.31 7.55
C VAL A 138 -16.47 -0.77 6.24
N ALA A 139 -17.47 0.12 6.29
CA ALA A 139 -18.08 0.69 5.08
C ALA A 139 -17.08 1.52 4.24
N ASN A 140 -16.18 2.26 4.89
CA ASN A 140 -15.11 2.96 4.19
C ASN A 140 -14.14 1.97 3.52
N ALA A 141 -13.72 0.92 4.23
CA ALA A 141 -12.87 -0.14 3.67
C ALA A 141 -13.54 -0.83 2.47
N VAL A 142 -14.84 -1.14 2.55
CA VAL A 142 -15.63 -1.68 1.42
C VAL A 142 -15.59 -0.71 0.23
N THR A 143 -15.76 0.58 0.47
CA THR A 143 -15.75 1.60 -0.59
C THR A 143 -14.43 1.62 -1.34
N ARG A 144 -13.30 1.33 -0.68
CA ARG A 144 -11.98 1.25 -1.31
C ARG A 144 -11.75 -0.05 -2.08
N LEU A 145 -12.41 -1.14 -1.66
CA LEU A 145 -12.26 -2.46 -2.27
C LEU A 145 -13.30 -2.76 -3.37
N LYS A 146 -14.46 -2.07 -3.38
CA LYS A 146 -15.57 -2.40 -4.28
C LYS A 146 -15.18 -2.42 -5.76
N ASP A 147 -14.36 -1.45 -6.19
CA ASP A 147 -13.94 -1.28 -7.59
C ASP A 147 -12.66 -2.06 -7.94
N SER A 148 -12.10 -2.80 -6.97
CA SER A 148 -10.94 -3.65 -7.18
C SER A 148 -11.27 -4.81 -8.13
N LYS A 149 -10.30 -5.13 -9.00
CA LYS A 149 -10.35 -6.25 -9.95
C LYS A 149 -9.76 -7.55 -9.39
N ALA A 150 -9.23 -7.51 -8.15
CA ALA A 150 -8.66 -8.71 -7.53
C ALA A 150 -9.72 -9.79 -7.33
N LYS A 151 -9.33 -11.05 -7.51
CA LYS A 151 -10.21 -12.21 -7.31
C LYS A 151 -10.63 -12.37 -5.84
N SER A 152 -9.75 -11.99 -4.93
CA SER A 152 -10.01 -12.06 -3.49
C SER A 152 -9.85 -10.68 -2.88
N LYS A 153 -10.85 -10.26 -2.11
CA LYS A 153 -10.91 -8.99 -1.40
C LYS A 153 -11.17 -9.25 0.07
N VAL A 154 -10.36 -8.66 0.92
CA VAL A 154 -10.36 -8.92 2.36
C VAL A 154 -10.31 -7.60 3.14
N ILE A 155 -11.09 -7.51 4.21
CA ILE A 155 -10.97 -6.48 5.23
C ILE A 155 -10.50 -7.15 6.51
N ILE A 156 -9.50 -6.57 7.16
CA ILE A 156 -9.06 -6.98 8.50
C ILE A 156 -9.34 -5.81 9.43
N LEU A 157 -10.23 -6.03 10.37
CA LEU A 157 -10.66 -5.06 11.36
C LEU A 157 -9.89 -5.31 12.67
N LEU A 158 -9.17 -4.29 13.15
CA LEU A 158 -8.48 -4.30 14.45
C LEU A 158 -9.20 -3.30 15.36
N THR A 159 -9.86 -3.79 16.39
CA THR A 159 -10.68 -2.98 17.31
C THR A 159 -10.80 -3.67 18.66
N ASP A 160 -11.17 -2.94 19.71
CA ASP A 160 -11.60 -3.53 20.99
C ASP A 160 -13.08 -3.97 20.99
N GLY A 161 -13.79 -3.73 19.88
CA GLY A 161 -15.15 -4.23 19.62
C GLY A 161 -16.28 -3.32 20.05
N THR A 162 -16.06 -2.31 20.86
CA THR A 162 -17.13 -1.42 21.34
C THR A 162 -17.58 -0.46 20.24
N ASN A 163 -18.83 -0.61 19.73
CA ASN A 163 -19.41 0.33 18.77
C ASN A 163 -20.35 1.30 19.51
N ASN A 164 -19.98 2.57 19.57
CA ASN A 164 -20.74 3.60 20.29
C ASN A 164 -21.13 4.83 19.43
N LYS A 165 -20.63 4.91 18.20
CA LYS A 165 -20.93 5.98 17.24
C LYS A 165 -21.15 5.41 15.83
N GLY A 166 -21.59 6.30 14.93
CA GLY A 166 -21.76 6.04 13.50
C GLY A 166 -23.19 5.66 13.11
N ASP A 167 -23.55 6.04 11.87
CA ASP A 167 -24.90 5.85 11.32
C ASP A 167 -25.12 4.43 10.77
N ILE A 168 -24.04 3.66 10.57
CA ILE A 168 -24.07 2.31 10.03
C ILE A 168 -23.72 1.33 11.12
N SER A 169 -24.63 0.36 11.38
CA SER A 169 -24.32 -0.70 12.33
C SER A 169 -23.25 -1.65 11.76
N PRO A 170 -22.41 -2.28 12.62
CA PRO A 170 -21.41 -3.26 12.17
C PRO A 170 -22.02 -4.40 11.34
N LEU A 171 -23.19 -4.90 11.73
CA LEU A 171 -23.89 -5.94 10.98
C LEU A 171 -24.31 -5.48 9.57
N THR A 172 -24.88 -4.26 9.45
CA THR A 172 -25.23 -3.70 8.15
C THR A 172 -23.99 -3.53 7.27
N ALA A 173 -22.88 -3.06 7.83
CA ALA A 173 -21.61 -2.94 7.09
C ALA A 173 -21.08 -4.31 6.62
N ALA A 174 -21.21 -5.35 7.43
CA ALA A 174 -20.86 -6.72 7.07
C ALA A 174 -21.74 -7.27 5.94
N GLU A 175 -23.06 -6.98 5.95
CA GLU A 175 -23.96 -7.33 4.85
C GLU A 175 -23.58 -6.62 3.54
N ILE A 176 -23.22 -5.34 3.62
CA ILE A 176 -22.71 -4.60 2.47
C ILE A 176 -21.42 -5.24 1.95
N ALA A 177 -20.45 -5.55 2.81
CA ALA A 177 -19.22 -6.22 2.42
C ALA A 177 -19.50 -7.55 1.71
N LYS A 178 -20.43 -8.35 2.23
CA LYS A 178 -20.88 -9.61 1.64
C LYS A 178 -21.47 -9.42 0.23
N SER A 179 -22.25 -8.36 0.00
CA SER A 179 -22.85 -8.08 -1.31
C SER A 179 -21.80 -7.78 -2.39
N PHE A 180 -20.62 -7.28 -2.01
CA PHE A 180 -19.47 -7.03 -2.88
C PHE A 180 -18.47 -8.21 -2.92
N GLY A 181 -18.79 -9.34 -2.27
CA GLY A 181 -17.91 -10.50 -2.20
C GLY A 181 -16.63 -10.27 -1.39
N ILE A 182 -16.65 -9.32 -0.44
CA ILE A 182 -15.54 -8.97 0.43
C ILE A 182 -15.66 -9.76 1.72
N ARG A 183 -14.57 -10.41 2.15
CA ARG A 183 -14.51 -11.13 3.44
C ARG A 183 -14.02 -10.18 4.52
N VAL A 184 -14.67 -10.19 5.66
CA VAL A 184 -14.28 -9.39 6.83
C VAL A 184 -13.76 -10.35 7.90
N TYR A 185 -12.56 -10.07 8.39
CA TYR A 185 -11.95 -10.74 9.54
C TYR A 185 -11.79 -9.72 10.66
N THR A 186 -12.21 -10.07 11.86
CA THR A 186 -12.10 -9.21 13.03
C THR A 186 -11.01 -9.75 13.96
N ILE A 187 -10.18 -8.86 14.45
CA ILE A 187 -9.13 -9.13 15.44
C ILE A 187 -9.44 -8.25 16.65
N GLY A 188 -9.90 -8.87 17.75
CA GLY A 188 -10.11 -8.18 19.01
C GLY A 188 -8.76 -7.82 19.65
N VAL A 189 -8.58 -6.54 19.97
CA VAL A 189 -7.35 -6.03 20.59
C VAL A 189 -7.64 -5.64 22.03
N GLY A 190 -7.17 -6.44 22.99
CA GLY A 190 -7.35 -6.18 24.41
C GLY A 190 -7.52 -7.45 25.24
N THR A 191 -7.80 -7.27 26.51
CA THR A 191 -8.12 -8.33 27.46
C THR A 191 -9.41 -7.99 28.22
N ASN A 192 -10.04 -8.99 28.82
CA ASN A 192 -11.18 -8.76 29.71
C ASN A 192 -10.68 -8.57 31.15
N GLY A 193 -11.07 -7.49 31.82
CA GLY A 193 -10.68 -7.25 33.21
C GLY A 193 -10.52 -5.77 33.57
N MET A 194 -9.46 -5.45 34.30
CA MET A 194 -9.10 -4.10 34.71
C MET A 194 -7.79 -3.73 34.07
N ALA A 195 -7.73 -2.61 33.34
CA ALA A 195 -6.52 -2.11 32.72
C ALA A 195 -6.18 -0.70 33.20
N PRO A 196 -4.89 -0.36 33.36
CA PRO A 196 -4.47 1.02 33.57
C PRO A 196 -4.73 1.82 32.31
N TYR A 197 -5.41 2.94 32.50
CA TYR A 197 -5.71 3.90 31.43
C TYR A 197 -5.05 5.24 31.77
N PRO A 198 -4.29 5.83 30.83
CA PRO A 198 -3.63 7.13 31.04
C PRO A 198 -4.67 8.24 30.97
N TYR A 199 -4.93 8.91 32.08
CA TYR A 199 -5.84 10.05 32.17
C TYR A 199 -5.04 11.35 32.34
N PRO A 200 -5.14 12.32 31.41
CA PRO A 200 -4.44 13.60 31.55
C PRO A 200 -5.08 14.46 32.64
N VAL A 201 -4.32 14.80 33.67
CA VAL A 201 -4.73 15.72 34.73
C VAL A 201 -3.77 16.93 34.72
N GLY A 202 -4.19 18.02 34.08
CA GLY A 202 -3.34 19.20 33.89
C GLY A 202 -2.08 18.86 33.10
N ASN A 203 -0.90 19.04 33.67
CA ASN A 203 0.39 18.75 33.04
C ASN A 203 0.95 17.35 33.39
N THR A 204 0.19 16.51 34.09
CA THR A 204 0.62 15.19 34.51
C THR A 204 -0.36 14.12 34.00
N VAL A 205 0.15 12.91 33.77
CA VAL A 205 -0.69 11.74 33.41
C VAL A 205 -0.88 10.91 34.68
N GLN A 206 -2.12 10.66 35.04
CA GLN A 206 -2.47 9.73 36.11
C GLN A 206 -3.04 8.45 35.49
N TYR A 207 -2.61 7.31 36.04
CA TYR A 207 -3.15 6.01 35.59
C TYR A 207 -4.33 5.62 36.48
N ILE A 208 -5.47 5.41 35.86
CA ILE A 208 -6.70 4.98 36.53
C ILE A 208 -7.02 3.59 36.01
N ASN A 209 -7.23 2.62 36.93
CA ASN A 209 -7.71 1.29 36.53
C ASN A 209 -9.16 1.38 36.09
N MET A 210 -9.43 1.11 34.84
CA MET A 210 -10.78 1.07 34.27
C MET A 210 -11.16 -0.37 33.89
N PRO A 211 -12.44 -0.73 34.00
CA PRO A 211 -12.91 -2.00 33.48
C PRO A 211 -12.80 -1.98 31.96
N VAL A 212 -12.21 -3.02 31.40
CA VAL A 212 -12.05 -3.22 29.95
C VAL A 212 -12.69 -4.54 29.56
N GLU A 213 -13.43 -4.51 28.49
CA GLU A 213 -14.10 -5.67 27.90
C GLU A 213 -13.89 -5.65 26.40
N ILE A 214 -13.85 -6.84 25.81
CA ILE A 214 -13.89 -7.02 24.37
C ILE A 214 -15.32 -7.36 24.00
N ASP A 215 -15.93 -6.58 23.10
CA ASP A 215 -17.26 -6.90 22.61
C ASP A 215 -17.19 -7.98 21.51
N GLU A 216 -17.39 -9.22 21.92
CA GLU A 216 -17.43 -10.38 21.03
C GLU A 216 -18.71 -10.46 20.18
N LYS A 217 -19.69 -9.59 20.42
CA LYS A 217 -20.97 -9.59 19.69
C LYS A 217 -20.99 -8.68 18.48
N THR A 218 -20.11 -7.69 18.48
CA THR A 218 -19.92 -6.74 17.35
C THR A 218 -18.97 -7.32 16.32
#